data_7b70ea816bb78adc5cf83ff325e534b6
#
_entry.id   7b70ea816bb78adc5cf83ff325e534b6
#
_cell.length_a   1.000
_cell.length_b   1.000
_cell.length_c   1.000
_cell.angle_alpha   90.00
_cell.angle_beta   90.00
_cell.angle_gamma   90.00
#
_symmetry.space_group_name_H-M   'P 1'
#
loop_
_entity.id
_entity.type
_entity.pdbx_description
1 polymer ?
#
loop_
_entity_poly.entity_id
_entity_poly.type
_entity_poly.pdbx_seq_one_letter_code
_entity_poly.pdbx_strand_id
1 'polypeptide(L)'
;MLQFLLCLFGQSDPAEVRAALKDKLLKLVGTDVDRRLNADKEGANKPSVIIMVGVNGTGKTTTAGKLSRLLVSEGKQVMLGAADTFRAAAADQLETWGAKVGVPVVRSDKDGADPASVAFEASAKAKEANADVLIIDTAGRLQNKSNLMDELGKIRRVTEKNLPVDEVLLVLDATTGQNGMTQAKVFAEAIGITGVVLSKLDGSAKGGIVISVQKELGVPVKLVGLGEGPDDLAPFDPEGFVDGILA
;
A
#
# COMPACT_ATOMS: atom_id res chain seq x y z
N MET A 1 11.95 25.13 -21.88
CA MET A 1 10.63 24.69 -21.35
C MET A 1 9.92 25.79 -20.58
N LEU A 2 10.57 26.48 -19.63
CA LEU A 2 9.99 27.59 -18.87
C LEU A 2 9.56 28.78 -19.76
N GLN A 3 10.37 29.14 -20.73
CA GLN A 3 10.10 30.23 -21.67
C GLN A 3 8.91 29.96 -22.62
N PHE A 4 8.64 28.69 -22.92
CA PHE A 4 7.51 28.25 -23.73
C PHE A 4 6.19 28.31 -22.91
N LEU A 5 6.26 27.98 -21.61
CA LEU A 5 5.15 28.13 -20.67
C LEU A 5 4.80 29.60 -20.41
N LEU A 6 5.80 30.48 -20.31
CA LEU A 6 5.61 31.93 -20.19
C LEU A 6 4.80 32.48 -21.36
N CYS A 7 5.07 32.03 -22.58
CA CYS A 7 4.37 32.46 -23.78
C CYS A 7 2.91 31.99 -23.84
N LEU A 8 2.62 30.80 -23.28
CA LEU A 8 1.29 30.20 -23.25
C LEU A 8 0.33 30.85 -22.21
N PHE A 9 0.89 31.37 -21.11
CA PHE A 9 0.08 31.93 -20.01
C PHE A 9 0.01 33.44 -19.98
N GLY A 10 0.69 34.14 -20.93
CA GLY A 10 0.68 35.61 -20.99
C GLY A 10 1.29 36.29 -19.74
N GLN A 11 2.00 35.54 -18.89
CA GLN A 11 2.66 36.00 -17.67
C GLN A 11 4.14 36.20 -17.94
N SER A 12 4.70 37.29 -17.47
CA SER A 12 6.11 37.63 -17.65
C SER A 12 6.97 37.28 -16.44
N ASP A 13 6.36 36.98 -15.28
CA ASP A 13 7.06 36.65 -14.04
C ASP A 13 7.20 35.13 -13.86
N PRO A 14 8.43 34.59 -13.78
CA PRO A 14 8.66 33.17 -13.52
C PRO A 14 8.02 32.67 -12.21
N ALA A 15 7.92 33.51 -11.19
CA ALA A 15 7.33 33.15 -9.91
C ALA A 15 5.80 32.93 -10.04
N GLU A 16 5.12 33.78 -10.81
CA GLU A 16 3.68 33.63 -11.07
C GLU A 16 3.38 32.36 -11.87
N VAL A 17 4.21 32.04 -12.87
CA VAL A 17 4.09 30.81 -13.66
C VAL A 17 4.28 29.59 -12.79
N ARG A 18 5.30 29.60 -11.92
CA ARG A 18 5.56 28.50 -10.97
C ARG A 18 4.37 28.31 -10.01
N ALA A 19 3.84 29.39 -9.46
CA ALA A 19 2.67 29.34 -8.57
C ALA A 19 1.43 28.78 -9.26
N ALA A 20 1.14 29.23 -10.49
CA ALA A 20 0.03 28.74 -11.28
C ALA A 20 0.19 27.24 -11.65
N LEU A 21 1.42 26.80 -11.94
CA LEU A 21 1.74 25.40 -12.20
C LEU A 21 1.58 24.56 -10.95
N LYS A 22 2.06 25.04 -9.79
CA LYS A 22 1.88 24.38 -8.49
C LYS A 22 0.39 24.18 -8.19
N ASP A 23 -0.43 25.19 -8.31
CA ASP A 23 -1.88 25.11 -8.07
C ASP A 23 -2.54 24.05 -8.97
N LYS A 24 -2.20 24.02 -10.26
CA LYS A 24 -2.73 23.01 -11.19
C LYS A 24 -2.27 21.60 -10.85
N LEU A 25 -1.00 21.40 -10.48
CA LEU A 25 -0.49 20.10 -10.08
C LEU A 25 -1.14 19.62 -8.79
N LEU A 26 -1.32 20.48 -7.79
CA LEU A 26 -2.01 20.14 -6.55
C LEU A 26 -3.46 19.70 -6.81
N LYS A 27 -4.17 20.39 -7.71
CA LYS A 27 -5.53 19.98 -8.13
C LYS A 27 -5.54 18.60 -8.81
N LEU A 28 -4.53 18.29 -9.63
CA LEU A 28 -4.40 16.99 -10.29
C LEU A 28 -4.05 15.87 -9.31
N VAL A 29 -3.20 16.14 -8.34
CA VAL A 29 -2.82 15.18 -7.27
C VAL A 29 -3.98 15.00 -6.29
N GLY A 30 -4.82 16.02 -6.10
CA GLY A 30 -5.97 16.00 -5.20
C GLY A 30 -5.57 16.20 -3.73
N THR A 31 -5.61 17.45 -3.27
CA THR A 31 -5.34 17.79 -1.87
C THR A 31 -6.48 17.41 -0.92
N ASP A 32 -7.71 17.33 -1.44
CA ASP A 32 -8.92 17.07 -0.65
C ASP A 32 -9.25 15.58 -0.49
N VAL A 33 -8.38 14.70 -1.01
CA VAL A 33 -8.59 13.25 -0.94
C VAL A 33 -8.16 12.73 0.43
N ASP A 34 -9.03 11.96 1.07
CA ASP A 34 -8.69 11.29 2.34
C ASP A 34 -7.67 10.17 2.11
N ARG A 35 -6.46 10.38 2.61
CA ARG A 35 -5.31 9.48 2.48
C ARG A 35 -4.99 8.75 3.78
N ARG A 36 -5.79 8.97 4.84
CA ARG A 36 -5.57 8.33 6.14
C ARG A 36 -5.76 6.81 6.01
N LEU A 37 -4.96 6.06 6.74
CA LEU A 37 -5.19 4.63 6.92
C LEU A 37 -6.37 4.42 7.85
N ASN A 38 -7.26 3.48 7.53
CA ASN A 38 -8.31 3.03 8.43
C ASN A 38 -7.74 2.03 9.45
N ALA A 39 -6.82 2.51 10.27
CA ALA A 39 -6.07 1.74 11.25
C ALA A 39 -6.33 2.16 12.72
N ASP A 40 -7.36 2.98 12.95
CA ASP A 40 -7.64 3.61 14.24
C ASP A 40 -8.97 3.17 14.87
N LYS A 41 -9.34 1.92 14.70
CA LYS A 41 -10.52 1.37 15.38
C LYS A 41 -10.31 1.28 16.88
N GLU A 42 -11.37 1.52 17.62
CA GLU A 42 -11.36 1.48 19.08
C GLU A 42 -12.33 0.42 19.63
N GLY A 43 -12.06 0.00 20.86
CA GLY A 43 -12.92 -0.87 21.64
C GLY A 43 -13.14 -2.24 21.00
N ALA A 44 -14.38 -2.72 21.00
CA ALA A 44 -14.76 -4.04 20.49
C ALA A 44 -14.64 -4.21 18.97
N ASN A 45 -14.39 -3.12 18.24
CA ASN A 45 -14.22 -3.14 16.78
C ASN A 45 -12.76 -3.44 16.35
N LYS A 46 -11.83 -3.54 17.30
CA LYS A 46 -10.43 -3.93 17.05
C LYS A 46 -10.31 -5.39 16.65
N PRO A 47 -9.23 -5.74 15.95
CA PRO A 47 -8.28 -4.86 15.27
C PRO A 47 -8.82 -4.28 13.96
N SER A 48 -8.17 -3.22 13.47
CA SER A 48 -8.27 -2.82 12.06
C SER A 48 -7.53 -3.83 11.20
N VAL A 49 -8.12 -4.25 10.09
CA VAL A 49 -7.53 -5.27 9.20
C VAL A 49 -7.10 -4.65 7.87
N ILE A 50 -5.83 -4.84 7.52
CA ILE A 50 -5.20 -4.38 6.30
C ILE A 50 -4.75 -5.61 5.50
N ILE A 51 -5.21 -5.76 4.26
CA ILE A 51 -4.73 -6.78 3.32
C ILE A 51 -3.79 -6.11 2.31
N MET A 52 -2.56 -6.65 2.19
CA MET A 52 -1.58 -6.20 1.22
C MET A 52 -1.69 -7.02 -0.06
N VAL A 53 -1.91 -6.37 -1.19
CA VAL A 53 -2.06 -7.01 -2.50
C VAL A 53 -1.12 -6.38 -3.53
N GLY A 54 -0.91 -7.05 -4.65
CA GLY A 54 -0.05 -6.59 -5.74
C GLY A 54 0.75 -7.74 -6.35
N VAL A 55 1.39 -7.50 -7.50
CA VAL A 55 2.20 -8.53 -8.17
C VAL A 55 3.48 -8.85 -7.39
N ASN A 56 4.08 -10.00 -7.70
CA ASN A 56 5.39 -10.36 -7.15
C ASN A 56 6.46 -9.33 -7.53
N GLY A 57 7.35 -9.04 -6.59
CA GLY A 57 8.47 -8.12 -6.80
C GLY A 57 8.13 -6.64 -6.57
N THR A 58 6.88 -6.27 -6.29
CA THR A 58 6.52 -4.88 -5.98
C THR A 58 6.87 -4.44 -4.56
N GLY A 59 7.31 -5.37 -3.71
CA GLY A 59 7.71 -5.06 -2.34
C GLY A 59 6.60 -5.18 -1.30
N LYS A 60 5.58 -6.03 -1.50
CA LYS A 60 4.48 -6.25 -0.53
C LYS A 60 4.97 -6.63 0.85
N THR A 61 5.76 -7.69 0.95
CA THR A 61 6.29 -8.20 2.22
C THR A 61 7.16 -7.16 2.93
N THR A 62 8.03 -6.48 2.19
CA THR A 62 8.84 -5.37 2.71
C THR A 62 7.95 -4.21 3.19
N THR A 63 6.92 -3.87 2.42
CA THR A 63 5.96 -2.80 2.78
C THR A 63 5.16 -3.18 4.03
N ALA A 64 4.72 -4.44 4.16
CA ALA A 64 4.05 -4.92 5.37
C ALA A 64 4.95 -4.78 6.61
N GLY A 65 6.25 -5.12 6.48
CA GLY A 65 7.24 -4.93 7.54
C GLY A 65 7.46 -3.45 7.91
N LYS A 66 7.63 -2.58 6.93
CA LYS A 66 7.80 -1.14 7.16
C LYS A 66 6.53 -0.50 7.72
N LEU A 67 5.36 -0.91 7.27
CA LEU A 67 4.08 -0.43 7.79
C LEU A 67 3.90 -0.85 9.25
N SER A 68 4.25 -2.10 9.61
CA SER A 68 4.22 -2.53 11.00
C SER A 68 5.18 -1.69 11.87
N ARG A 69 6.38 -1.37 11.36
CA ARG A 69 7.34 -0.48 12.03
C ARG A 69 6.74 0.91 12.28
N LEU A 70 6.12 1.49 11.25
CA LEU A 70 5.46 2.80 11.35
C LEU A 70 4.37 2.80 12.42
N LEU A 71 3.46 1.81 12.37
CA LEU A 71 2.34 1.70 13.32
C LEU A 71 2.82 1.43 14.76
N VAL A 72 3.85 0.62 14.95
CA VAL A 72 4.48 0.41 16.27
C VAL A 72 5.08 1.71 16.82
N SER A 73 5.71 2.53 15.96
CA SER A 73 6.23 3.83 16.37
C SER A 73 5.14 4.81 16.81
N GLU A 74 3.91 4.63 16.34
CA GLU A 74 2.72 5.34 16.77
C GLU A 74 2.07 4.74 18.05
N GLY A 75 2.69 3.74 18.65
CA GLY A 75 2.23 3.08 19.88
C GLY A 75 1.18 1.99 19.66
N LYS A 76 0.96 1.52 18.42
CA LYS A 76 -0.02 0.48 18.11
C LYS A 76 0.55 -0.93 18.32
N GLN A 77 -0.30 -1.83 18.79
CA GLN A 77 -0.01 -3.27 18.83
C GLN A 77 -0.39 -3.87 17.47
N VAL A 78 0.61 -4.36 16.74
CA VAL A 78 0.45 -4.89 15.39
C VAL A 78 0.67 -6.40 15.40
N MET A 79 -0.09 -7.12 14.56
CA MET A 79 0.12 -8.53 14.24
C MET A 79 0.23 -8.69 12.73
N LEU A 80 1.11 -9.61 12.28
CA LEU A 80 1.30 -9.93 10.87
C LEU A 80 0.75 -11.32 10.56
N GLY A 81 0.15 -11.48 9.37
CA GLY A 81 -0.31 -12.75 8.83
C GLY A 81 0.42 -13.07 7.52
N ALA A 82 1.13 -14.22 7.48
CA ALA A 82 1.89 -14.68 6.32
C ALA A 82 0.99 -15.53 5.41
N ALA A 83 0.15 -14.91 4.60
CA ALA A 83 -0.75 -15.59 3.67
C ALA A 83 -0.16 -15.79 2.25
N ASP A 84 1.11 -15.45 2.00
CA ASP A 84 1.84 -15.93 0.82
C ASP A 84 2.47 -17.30 1.14
N THR A 85 1.65 -18.32 1.17
CA THR A 85 2.03 -19.68 1.55
C THR A 85 2.75 -20.45 0.44
N PHE A 86 2.76 -19.91 -0.77
CA PHE A 86 3.40 -20.56 -1.91
C PHE A 86 4.89 -20.28 -2.01
N ARG A 87 5.37 -19.24 -1.35
CA ARG A 87 6.77 -18.86 -1.29
C ARG A 87 7.25 -18.93 0.15
N ALA A 88 7.90 -20.02 0.52
CA ALA A 88 8.49 -20.16 1.86
C ALA A 88 9.37 -18.94 2.23
N ALA A 89 10.17 -18.46 1.29
CA ALA A 89 11.00 -17.27 1.48
C ALA A 89 10.21 -16.00 1.82
N ALA A 90 8.96 -15.87 1.39
CA ALA A 90 8.12 -14.71 1.73
C ALA A 90 7.68 -14.77 3.20
N ALA A 91 7.28 -15.95 3.68
CA ALA A 91 6.94 -16.13 5.09
C ALA A 91 8.16 -15.88 5.99
N ASP A 92 9.33 -16.43 5.63
CA ASP A 92 10.59 -16.21 6.36
C ASP A 92 11.01 -14.74 6.37
N GLN A 93 10.83 -14.05 5.26
CA GLN A 93 11.07 -12.60 5.17
C GLN A 93 10.13 -11.83 6.10
N LEU A 94 8.84 -12.19 6.13
CA LEU A 94 7.88 -11.54 7.02
C LEU A 94 8.20 -11.79 8.50
N GLU A 95 8.63 -12.99 8.86
CA GLU A 95 9.12 -13.31 10.22
C GLU A 95 10.35 -12.49 10.59
N THR A 96 11.29 -12.34 9.65
CA THR A 96 12.47 -11.49 9.85
C THR A 96 12.06 -10.06 10.16
N TRP A 97 11.07 -9.52 9.45
CA TRP A 97 10.50 -8.21 9.74
C TRP A 97 9.81 -8.18 11.10
N GLY A 98 8.99 -9.17 11.40
CA GLY A 98 8.31 -9.30 12.69
C GLY A 98 9.29 -9.29 13.87
N ALA A 99 10.35 -10.10 13.78
CA ALA A 99 11.40 -10.15 14.80
C ALA A 99 12.14 -8.81 14.96
N LYS A 100 12.45 -8.13 13.83
CA LYS A 100 13.13 -6.84 13.82
C LYS A 100 12.33 -5.73 14.47
N VAL A 101 11.01 -5.77 14.31
CA VAL A 101 10.08 -4.73 14.80
C VAL A 101 9.45 -5.11 16.16
N GLY A 102 9.59 -6.35 16.59
CA GLY A 102 8.96 -6.88 17.81
C GLY A 102 7.47 -7.18 17.64
N VAL A 103 7.07 -7.63 16.45
CA VAL A 103 5.67 -7.88 16.07
C VAL A 103 5.47 -9.38 15.82
N PRO A 104 4.43 -10.02 16.42
CA PRO A 104 4.15 -11.43 16.18
C PRO A 104 3.67 -11.70 14.75
N VAL A 105 4.08 -12.84 14.20
CA VAL A 105 3.71 -13.29 12.86
C VAL A 105 2.95 -14.60 12.96
N VAL A 106 1.78 -14.65 12.36
CA VAL A 106 1.00 -15.89 12.20
C VAL A 106 1.34 -16.49 10.84
N ARG A 107 1.86 -17.72 10.84
CA ARG A 107 2.16 -18.48 9.63
C ARG A 107 1.74 -19.94 9.80
N SER A 108 1.64 -20.67 8.69
CA SER A 108 1.47 -22.12 8.72
C SER A 108 2.84 -22.81 8.78
N ASP A 109 2.91 -23.91 9.53
CA ASP A 109 4.05 -24.82 9.55
C ASP A 109 4.13 -25.72 8.31
N LYS A 110 3.06 -25.72 7.48
CA LYS A 110 2.97 -26.54 6.27
C LYS A 110 3.22 -25.66 5.03
N ASP A 111 4.21 -26.05 4.23
CA ASP A 111 4.39 -25.46 2.92
C ASP A 111 3.17 -25.68 2.03
N GLY A 112 2.76 -24.64 1.32
CA GLY A 112 1.59 -24.67 0.45
C GLY A 112 0.26 -24.81 1.19
N ALA A 113 0.19 -24.46 2.46
CA ALA A 113 -1.08 -24.38 3.20
C ALA A 113 -2.07 -23.44 2.50
N ASP A 114 -3.37 -23.63 2.75
CA ASP A 114 -4.40 -22.72 2.22
C ASP A 114 -4.20 -21.31 2.77
N PRO A 115 -3.91 -20.30 1.93
CA PRO A 115 -3.72 -18.91 2.36
C PRO A 115 -4.90 -18.37 3.17
N ALA A 116 -6.10 -18.78 2.82
CA ALA A 116 -7.32 -18.39 3.52
C ALA A 116 -7.37 -18.93 4.95
N SER A 117 -6.83 -20.14 5.19
CA SER A 117 -6.74 -20.71 6.55
C SER A 117 -5.77 -19.89 7.41
N VAL A 118 -4.64 -19.46 6.86
CA VAL A 118 -3.68 -18.60 7.58
C VAL A 118 -4.30 -17.23 7.90
N ALA A 119 -5.00 -16.63 6.96
CA ALA A 119 -5.69 -15.36 7.17
C ALA A 119 -6.81 -15.47 8.23
N PHE A 120 -7.56 -16.56 8.22
CA PHE A 120 -8.57 -16.84 9.25
C PHE A 120 -7.95 -16.97 10.63
N GLU A 121 -6.88 -17.76 10.76
CA GLU A 121 -6.17 -17.93 12.03
C GLU A 121 -5.55 -16.62 12.52
N ALA A 122 -4.92 -15.85 11.62
CA ALA A 122 -4.35 -14.55 11.95
C ALA A 122 -5.42 -13.58 12.48
N SER A 123 -6.59 -13.54 11.85
CA SER A 123 -7.70 -12.68 12.29
C SER A 123 -8.26 -13.10 13.65
N ALA A 124 -8.37 -14.40 13.92
CA ALA A 124 -8.80 -14.93 15.21
C ALA A 124 -7.79 -14.58 16.33
N LYS A 125 -6.50 -14.84 16.08
CA LYS A 125 -5.43 -14.53 17.04
C LYS A 125 -5.29 -13.03 17.32
N ALA A 126 -5.40 -12.19 16.28
CA ALA A 126 -5.32 -10.75 16.45
C ALA A 126 -6.48 -10.21 17.29
N LYS A 127 -7.68 -10.76 17.10
CA LYS A 127 -8.85 -10.43 17.93
C LYS A 127 -8.68 -10.87 19.37
N GLU A 128 -8.21 -12.10 19.61
CA GLU A 128 -7.95 -12.65 20.93
C GLU A 128 -6.88 -11.86 21.69
N ALA A 129 -5.80 -11.48 21.00
CA ALA A 129 -4.72 -10.66 21.55
C ALA A 129 -5.09 -9.19 21.73
N ASN A 130 -6.29 -8.78 21.34
CA ASN A 130 -6.72 -7.37 21.33
C ASN A 130 -5.72 -6.45 20.64
N ALA A 131 -5.14 -6.91 19.53
CA ALA A 131 -4.24 -6.11 18.71
C ALA A 131 -4.95 -4.85 18.17
N ASP A 132 -4.20 -3.81 17.85
CA ASP A 132 -4.77 -2.60 17.23
C ASP A 132 -4.91 -2.78 15.72
N VAL A 133 -3.93 -3.44 15.08
CA VAL A 133 -3.89 -3.64 13.63
C VAL A 133 -3.41 -5.05 13.28
N LEU A 134 -4.09 -5.67 12.32
CA LEU A 134 -3.64 -6.89 11.65
C LEU A 134 -3.27 -6.56 10.21
N ILE A 135 -2.05 -6.90 9.78
CA ILE A 135 -1.60 -6.78 8.39
C ILE A 135 -1.43 -8.18 7.80
N ILE A 136 -2.13 -8.48 6.72
CA ILE A 136 -2.08 -9.75 6.00
C ILE A 136 -1.29 -9.57 4.71
N ASP A 137 -0.12 -10.21 4.61
CA ASP A 137 0.67 -10.27 3.38
C ASP A 137 0.19 -11.43 2.49
N THR A 138 -0.03 -11.17 1.20
CA THR A 138 -0.61 -12.14 0.26
C THR A 138 0.31 -12.45 -0.92
N ALA A 139 0.03 -13.55 -1.61
CA ALA A 139 0.69 -13.89 -2.87
C ALA A 139 0.37 -12.88 -3.97
N GLY A 140 1.25 -12.79 -4.97
CA GLY A 140 1.11 -11.87 -6.11
C GLY A 140 1.42 -12.52 -7.45
N ARG A 141 1.09 -13.82 -7.63
CA ARG A 141 1.39 -14.57 -8.86
C ARG A 141 0.34 -14.32 -9.94
N LEU A 142 0.56 -13.27 -10.74
CA LEU A 142 -0.37 -12.86 -11.80
C LEU A 142 -0.36 -13.78 -13.02
N GLN A 143 0.58 -14.71 -13.12
CA GLN A 143 0.64 -15.73 -14.18
C GLN A 143 -0.61 -16.62 -14.22
N ASN A 144 -1.25 -16.81 -13.07
CA ASN A 144 -2.55 -17.46 -12.93
C ASN A 144 -3.54 -16.47 -12.32
N LYS A 145 -3.96 -15.49 -13.13
CA LYS A 145 -4.78 -14.34 -12.71
C LYS A 145 -6.09 -14.76 -12.04
N SER A 146 -6.84 -15.67 -12.64
CA SER A 146 -8.15 -16.09 -12.09
C SER A 146 -7.99 -16.73 -10.72
N ASN A 147 -7.06 -17.67 -10.58
CA ASN A 147 -6.82 -18.35 -9.31
C ASN A 147 -6.34 -17.38 -8.23
N LEU A 148 -5.47 -16.41 -8.58
CA LEU A 148 -5.02 -15.40 -7.63
C LEU A 148 -6.19 -14.53 -7.14
N MET A 149 -7.07 -14.07 -8.04
CA MET A 149 -8.20 -13.22 -7.66
C MET A 149 -9.24 -14.01 -6.84
N ASP A 150 -9.49 -15.25 -7.17
CA ASP A 150 -10.35 -16.15 -6.37
C ASP A 150 -9.77 -16.38 -4.97
N GLU A 151 -8.47 -16.60 -4.88
CA GLU A 151 -7.73 -16.77 -3.62
C GLU A 151 -7.80 -15.51 -2.75
N LEU A 152 -7.52 -14.33 -3.32
CA LEU A 152 -7.63 -13.05 -2.61
C LEU A 152 -9.06 -12.78 -2.14
N GLY A 153 -10.05 -13.06 -2.97
CA GLY A 153 -11.46 -12.98 -2.61
C GLY A 153 -11.83 -13.95 -1.49
N LYS A 154 -11.26 -15.16 -1.48
CA LYS A 154 -11.43 -16.14 -0.41
C LYS A 154 -10.80 -15.66 0.89
N ILE A 155 -9.56 -15.15 0.85
CA ILE A 155 -8.87 -14.56 2.00
C ILE A 155 -9.74 -13.47 2.64
N ARG A 156 -10.24 -12.53 1.85
CA ARG A 156 -11.12 -11.47 2.34
C ARG A 156 -12.36 -12.03 3.03
N ARG A 157 -13.10 -12.91 2.34
CA ARG A 157 -14.35 -13.49 2.86
C ARG A 157 -14.16 -14.27 4.17
N VAL A 158 -13.06 -15.03 4.31
CA VAL A 158 -12.83 -15.79 5.55
C VAL A 158 -12.36 -14.90 6.70
N THR A 159 -11.57 -13.87 6.39
CA THR A 159 -11.17 -12.85 7.37
C THR A 159 -12.40 -12.12 7.92
N GLU A 160 -13.34 -11.76 7.04
CA GLU A 160 -14.58 -11.06 7.37
C GLU A 160 -15.54 -11.88 8.25
N LYS A 161 -15.33 -13.19 8.40
CA LYS A 161 -16.04 -13.98 9.41
C LYS A 161 -15.64 -13.64 10.85
N ASN A 162 -14.43 -13.18 11.07
CA ASN A 162 -13.90 -12.79 12.37
C ASN A 162 -13.91 -11.27 12.57
N LEU A 163 -13.48 -10.53 11.55
CA LEU A 163 -13.19 -9.09 11.59
C LEU A 163 -13.45 -8.48 10.21
N PRO A 164 -14.12 -7.33 10.11
CA PRO A 164 -14.24 -6.63 8.84
C PRO A 164 -12.87 -6.19 8.33
N VAL A 165 -12.68 -6.27 7.00
CA VAL A 165 -11.50 -5.76 6.33
C VAL A 165 -11.67 -4.26 6.11
N ASP A 166 -10.75 -3.47 6.64
CA ASP A 166 -10.82 -2.00 6.63
C ASP A 166 -10.05 -1.39 5.47
N GLU A 167 -8.92 -2.01 5.12
CA GLU A 167 -8.08 -1.59 4.01
C GLU A 167 -7.67 -2.77 3.15
N VAL A 168 -7.70 -2.56 1.85
CA VAL A 168 -7.02 -3.39 0.86
C VAL A 168 -6.03 -2.48 0.14
N LEU A 169 -4.74 -2.60 0.48
CA LEU A 169 -3.68 -1.75 -0.05
C LEU A 169 -2.96 -2.44 -1.20
N LEU A 170 -3.01 -1.83 -2.37
CA LEU A 170 -2.24 -2.27 -3.53
C LEU A 170 -0.82 -1.70 -3.45
N VAL A 171 0.17 -2.57 -3.40
CA VAL A 171 1.58 -2.17 -3.52
C VAL A 171 1.98 -2.17 -4.98
N LEU A 172 2.34 -1.00 -5.48
CA LEU A 172 2.73 -0.74 -6.85
C LEU A 172 4.16 -0.20 -6.89
N ASP A 173 5.00 -0.80 -7.73
CA ASP A 173 6.36 -0.30 -7.96
C ASP A 173 6.30 0.94 -8.87
N ALA A 174 6.73 2.09 -8.36
CA ALA A 174 6.70 3.36 -9.09
C ALA A 174 7.56 3.35 -10.37
N THR A 175 8.45 2.36 -10.52
CA THR A 175 9.34 2.23 -11.68
C THR A 175 8.70 1.52 -12.86
N THR A 176 7.58 0.82 -12.67
CA THR A 176 7.01 -0.10 -13.68
C THR A 176 6.17 0.57 -14.78
N GLY A 177 5.84 1.85 -14.64
CA GLY A 177 5.11 2.62 -15.67
C GLY A 177 3.74 2.01 -16.03
N GLN A 178 3.39 2.03 -17.33
CA GLN A 178 2.08 1.58 -17.83
C GLN A 178 1.79 0.10 -17.59
N ASN A 179 2.81 -0.76 -17.61
CA ASN A 179 2.60 -2.18 -17.29
C ASN A 179 2.12 -2.39 -15.86
N GLY A 180 2.68 -1.65 -14.92
CA GLY A 180 2.23 -1.66 -13.53
C GLY A 180 0.78 -1.19 -13.39
N MET A 181 0.39 -0.15 -14.12
CA MET A 181 -0.98 0.37 -14.11
C MET A 181 -1.99 -0.64 -14.65
N THR A 182 -1.65 -1.34 -15.75
CA THR A 182 -2.51 -2.38 -16.31
C THR A 182 -2.73 -3.52 -15.32
N GLN A 183 -1.67 -3.94 -14.61
CA GLN A 183 -1.78 -4.95 -13.56
C GLN A 183 -2.58 -4.45 -12.35
N ALA A 184 -2.40 -3.19 -11.96
CA ALA A 184 -3.11 -2.57 -10.85
C ALA A 184 -4.63 -2.55 -11.06
N LYS A 185 -5.10 -2.28 -12.28
CA LYS A 185 -6.53 -2.31 -12.63
C LYS A 185 -7.16 -3.68 -12.36
N VAL A 186 -6.43 -4.76 -12.61
CA VAL A 186 -6.92 -6.11 -12.36
C VAL A 186 -7.24 -6.33 -10.89
N PHE A 187 -6.36 -5.86 -9.99
CA PHE A 187 -6.61 -5.95 -8.55
C PHE A 187 -7.75 -5.03 -8.11
N ALA A 188 -7.81 -3.81 -8.65
CA ALA A 188 -8.87 -2.85 -8.32
C ALA A 188 -10.26 -3.40 -8.64
N GLU A 189 -10.43 -4.01 -9.81
CA GLU A 189 -11.69 -4.59 -10.26
C GLU A 189 -12.09 -5.85 -9.48
N ALA A 190 -11.10 -6.68 -9.09
CA ALA A 190 -11.37 -8.00 -8.53
C ALA A 190 -11.68 -7.98 -7.03
N ILE A 191 -11.02 -7.12 -6.25
CA ILE A 191 -11.05 -7.20 -4.77
C ILE A 191 -11.38 -5.88 -4.07
N GLY A 192 -11.62 -4.81 -4.80
CA GLY A 192 -12.00 -3.52 -4.22
C GLY A 192 -10.88 -2.92 -3.36
N ILE A 193 -9.80 -2.47 -3.98
CA ILE A 193 -8.71 -1.77 -3.28
C ILE A 193 -9.20 -0.45 -2.69
N THR A 194 -8.65 -0.05 -1.55
CA THR A 194 -9.00 1.19 -0.84
C THR A 194 -7.93 2.27 -0.95
N GLY A 195 -6.73 1.87 -1.30
CA GLY A 195 -5.60 2.77 -1.47
C GLY A 195 -4.41 2.10 -2.12
N VAL A 196 -3.42 2.90 -2.47
CA VAL A 196 -2.17 2.45 -3.10
C VAL A 196 -0.98 2.85 -2.24
N VAL A 197 -0.02 1.94 -2.16
CA VAL A 197 1.33 2.21 -1.66
C VAL A 197 2.26 2.22 -2.87
N LEU A 198 2.92 3.33 -3.14
CA LEU A 198 3.95 3.43 -4.17
C LEU A 198 5.30 3.07 -3.56
N SER A 199 5.85 1.93 -3.93
CA SER A 199 7.22 1.56 -3.56
C SER A 199 8.24 2.17 -4.52
N LYS A 200 9.49 2.34 -4.07
CA LYS A 200 10.62 2.80 -4.88
C LYS A 200 10.41 4.18 -5.53
N LEU A 201 9.80 5.11 -4.81
CA LEU A 201 9.59 6.47 -5.30
C LEU A 201 10.83 7.36 -5.19
N ASP A 202 11.86 6.89 -4.51
CA ASP A 202 13.12 7.58 -4.18
C ASP A 202 14.04 7.91 -5.37
N GLY A 203 13.81 7.35 -6.53
CA GLY A 203 14.84 7.34 -7.58
C GLY A 203 14.58 8.14 -8.83
N SER A 204 13.46 8.80 -9.03
CA SER A 204 13.26 9.65 -10.21
C SER A 204 11.89 10.30 -10.25
N ALA A 205 11.83 11.47 -10.83
CA ALA A 205 10.67 12.29 -11.17
C ALA A 205 9.56 11.51 -11.91
N LYS A 206 8.91 10.56 -11.24
CA LYS A 206 7.76 9.82 -11.80
C LYS A 206 6.44 10.33 -11.23
N GLY A 207 6.35 11.65 -11.08
CA GLY A 207 5.13 12.33 -10.64
C GLY A 207 3.88 11.91 -11.41
N GLY A 208 4.03 11.53 -12.66
CA GLY A 208 2.95 11.03 -13.48
C GLY A 208 2.25 9.78 -12.92
N ILE A 209 2.97 8.90 -12.21
CA ILE A 209 2.35 7.69 -11.65
C ILE A 209 1.33 7.99 -10.55
N VAL A 210 1.57 8.99 -9.71
CA VAL A 210 0.63 9.40 -8.66
C VAL A 210 -0.68 9.88 -9.27
N ILE A 211 -0.61 10.72 -10.31
CA ILE A 211 -1.77 11.23 -11.01
C ILE A 211 -2.51 10.10 -11.74
N SER A 212 -1.76 9.21 -12.42
CA SER A 212 -2.34 8.07 -13.12
C SER A 212 -3.06 7.12 -12.18
N VAL A 213 -2.48 6.80 -11.03
CA VAL A 213 -3.09 5.93 -10.01
C VAL A 213 -4.46 6.47 -9.60
N GLN A 214 -4.53 7.74 -9.21
CA GLN A 214 -5.79 8.33 -8.76
C GLN A 214 -6.83 8.40 -9.87
N LYS A 215 -6.42 8.81 -11.08
CA LYS A 215 -7.32 8.96 -12.22
C LYS A 215 -7.82 7.62 -12.74
N GLU A 216 -6.96 6.60 -12.80
CA GLU A 216 -7.28 5.34 -13.46
C GLU A 216 -7.84 4.28 -12.50
N LEU A 217 -7.46 4.31 -11.23
CA LEU A 217 -7.91 3.36 -10.21
C LEU A 217 -9.01 3.91 -9.31
N GLY A 218 -9.21 5.23 -9.29
CA GLY A 218 -10.22 5.88 -8.45
C GLY A 218 -9.94 5.81 -6.95
N VAL A 219 -8.69 5.48 -6.54
CA VAL A 219 -8.26 5.37 -5.14
C VAL A 219 -7.02 6.22 -4.88
N PRO A 220 -6.83 6.71 -3.63
CA PRO A 220 -5.69 7.55 -3.32
C PRO A 220 -4.39 6.76 -3.17
N VAL A 221 -3.27 7.40 -3.48
CA VAL A 221 -1.97 7.01 -2.93
C VAL A 221 -1.95 7.42 -1.47
N LYS A 222 -1.81 6.45 -0.57
CA LYS A 222 -1.80 6.66 0.88
C LYS A 222 -0.39 6.71 1.46
N LEU A 223 0.49 5.85 0.97
CA LEU A 223 1.86 5.70 1.46
C LEU A 223 2.85 5.67 0.31
N VAL A 224 4.08 6.07 0.59
CA VAL A 224 5.20 6.05 -0.35
C VAL A 224 6.45 5.44 0.29
N GLY A 225 7.11 4.55 -0.44
CA GLY A 225 8.42 4.03 -0.09
C GLY A 225 9.51 4.94 -0.65
N LEU A 226 10.37 5.44 0.24
CA LEU A 226 11.37 6.46 -0.05
C LEU A 226 12.81 5.93 0.02
N GLY A 227 12.99 4.62 0.14
CA GLY A 227 14.29 3.98 0.24
C GLY A 227 14.21 2.53 0.72
N GLU A 228 15.37 1.94 1.03
CA GLU A 228 15.49 0.54 1.45
C GLU A 228 15.46 0.35 2.99
N GLY A 229 15.61 1.42 3.75
CA GLY A 229 15.63 1.38 5.21
C GLY A 229 14.27 1.01 5.83
N PRO A 230 14.26 0.53 7.07
CA PRO A 230 13.03 0.14 7.76
C PRO A 230 12.09 1.31 8.04
N ASP A 231 12.61 2.51 8.11
CA ASP A 231 11.87 3.75 8.36
C ASP A 231 11.54 4.52 7.06
N ASP A 232 11.89 3.96 5.89
CA ASP A 232 11.68 4.58 4.58
C ASP A 232 10.29 4.27 4.01
N LEU A 233 9.26 4.45 4.81
CA LEU A 233 7.85 4.45 4.43
C LEU A 233 7.17 5.63 5.12
N ALA A 234 6.53 6.47 4.34
CA ALA A 234 5.86 7.66 4.86
C ALA A 234 4.45 7.83 4.27
N PRO A 235 3.54 8.52 4.98
CA PRO A 235 2.31 9.01 4.39
C PRO A 235 2.61 9.88 3.17
N PHE A 236 1.76 9.78 2.14
CA PHE A 236 1.92 10.61 0.95
C PHE A 236 1.53 12.07 1.26
N ASP A 237 2.49 12.98 1.05
CA ASP A 237 2.30 14.42 1.18
C ASP A 237 2.15 15.06 -0.21
N PRO A 238 0.94 15.52 -0.62
CA PRO A 238 0.72 16.14 -1.93
C PRO A 238 1.52 17.41 -2.15
N GLU A 239 1.68 18.26 -1.12
CA GLU A 239 2.40 19.53 -1.26
C GLU A 239 3.89 19.30 -1.42
N GLY A 240 4.49 18.52 -0.52
CA GLY A 240 5.90 18.15 -0.60
C GLY A 240 6.26 17.44 -1.90
N PHE A 241 5.35 16.58 -2.38
CA PHE A 241 5.50 15.91 -3.67
C PHE A 241 5.51 16.88 -4.86
N VAL A 242 4.56 17.82 -4.92
CA VAL A 242 4.52 18.83 -5.98
C VAL A 242 5.70 19.78 -5.91
N ASP A 243 6.14 20.19 -4.71
CA ASP A 243 7.32 21.02 -4.53
C ASP A 243 8.58 20.29 -5.03
N GLY A 244 8.68 18.98 -4.79
CA GLY A 244 9.77 18.16 -5.31
C GLY A 244 9.79 18.03 -6.84
N ILE A 245 8.63 18.05 -7.50
CA ILE A 245 8.55 18.07 -8.98
C ILE A 245 9.00 19.41 -9.54
N LEU A 246 8.74 20.50 -8.83
CA LEU A 246 9.02 21.86 -9.28
C LEU A 246 10.43 22.35 -8.89
N ALA A 247 11.16 21.62 -8.06
CA ALA A 247 12.53 21.96 -7.68
C ALA A 247 13.49 21.78 -8.86
#